data_b1da83c5bb7375375c110186dbefd237
#
_entry.id   b1da83c5bb7375375c110186dbefd237
#
_cell.length_a   1.000
_cell.length_b   1.000
_cell.length_c   1.000
_cell.angle_alpha   90.00
_cell.angle_beta   90.00
_cell.angle_gamma   90.00
#
_symmetry.space_group_name_H-M   'P 1'
#
loop_
_entity.id
_entity.type
_entity.pdbx_description
1 polymer ?
#
loop_
_entity_poly.entity_id
_entity_poly.type
_entity_poly.pdbx_seq_one_letter_code
_entity_poly.pdbx_strand_id
1 'polypeptide(L)'
;MKKQKQILITEADVVGNKGAVAMVNCIVRDLRRANPDLKVYVTSKYCPAGIHTLSNGEQVEILTDHLHEFDTALIKTWIRFLCSFLGFGKFLFRKDKVLKVYANCDLVLSTSGISFIDNFGIVKLYHYSKFLQIPILNNVPTIKFTQSLGPFKSKYNKMIAKLLLPHLKLIMARGRHTVNNLKELGITENVVSYPDIAVTLESYQTERVNNILKEFEGKEIIGVSPNEVCYRLDEKKIYLPSIFSLVDHILETHPNSIILLIPHTIAERDKGHNDFWLCERIYEYVNDPKHVSILDTLEMMPEEAKYIIGKCDYFIGSRFHSLIASTSMNTPTLAIGWHWKYEEMMEWMGIEGNLVQYWELDKVDLIKKFDNFCMGIATTDFEMDSLAAKASEATMIISEVLNES
;
A
#
# COMPACT_ATOMS: atom_id res chain seq x y z
N MET A 1 -11.01 -8.11 35.60
CA MET A 1 -11.23 -8.08 34.14
C MET A 1 -9.90 -7.71 33.49
N LYS A 2 -9.44 -8.48 32.49
CA LYS A 2 -8.26 -8.07 31.71
C LYS A 2 -8.58 -6.76 31.02
N LYS A 3 -7.64 -5.80 31.04
CA LYS A 3 -7.79 -4.51 30.31
C LYS A 3 -7.91 -4.85 28.81
N GLN A 4 -8.90 -4.30 28.13
CA GLN A 4 -9.04 -4.42 26.69
C GLN A 4 -7.80 -3.86 25.99
N LYS A 5 -7.15 -4.68 25.16
CA LYS A 5 -6.00 -4.25 24.36
C LYS A 5 -6.41 -3.26 23.29
N GLN A 6 -5.56 -2.28 23.01
CA GLN A 6 -5.83 -1.20 22.07
C GLN A 6 -4.61 -0.96 21.17
N ILE A 7 -4.84 -0.84 19.87
CA ILE A 7 -3.81 -0.46 18.89
C ILE A 7 -4.22 0.78 18.12
N LEU A 8 -3.21 1.51 17.65
CA LEU A 8 -3.39 2.63 16.72
C LEU A 8 -2.61 2.34 15.45
N ILE A 9 -3.31 2.26 14.32
CA ILE A 9 -2.73 2.16 12.98
C ILE A 9 -2.62 3.57 12.41
N THR A 10 -1.39 4.00 12.10
CA THR A 10 -1.08 5.33 11.58
C THR A 10 -0.62 5.27 10.13
N GLU A 11 -0.70 6.41 9.44
CA GLU A 11 -0.29 6.54 8.03
C GLU A 11 -1.06 5.58 7.11
N ALA A 12 -2.30 5.28 7.46
CA ALA A 12 -3.21 4.37 6.78
C ALA A 12 -4.36 5.14 6.12
N ASP A 13 -5.11 4.46 5.28
CA ASP A 13 -6.40 4.92 4.80
C ASP A 13 -7.39 3.74 4.75
N VAL A 14 -8.66 4.06 4.99
CA VAL A 14 -9.77 3.09 4.92
C VAL A 14 -10.68 3.36 3.72
N VAL A 15 -10.36 4.37 2.91
CA VAL A 15 -11.06 4.75 1.68
C VAL A 15 -10.07 5.26 0.63
N GLY A 16 -10.47 5.27 -0.65
CA GLY A 16 -9.76 5.91 -1.75
C GLY A 16 -8.64 5.06 -2.36
N ASN A 17 -7.56 4.81 -1.64
CA ASN A 17 -6.45 3.99 -2.14
C ASN A 17 -6.71 2.51 -1.80
N LYS A 18 -7.11 1.71 -2.79
CA LYS A 18 -7.44 0.28 -2.61
C LYS A 18 -6.33 -0.52 -1.92
N GLY A 19 -5.07 -0.19 -2.18
CA GLY A 19 -3.94 -0.87 -1.55
C GLY A 19 -3.79 -0.56 -0.06
N ALA A 20 -3.97 0.69 0.35
CA ALA A 20 -3.94 1.07 1.76
C ALA A 20 -5.11 0.43 2.52
N VAL A 21 -6.32 0.42 1.91
CA VAL A 21 -7.50 -0.26 2.45
C VAL A 21 -7.25 -1.76 2.61
N ALA A 22 -6.67 -2.40 1.58
CA ALA A 22 -6.32 -3.82 1.60
C ALA A 22 -5.40 -4.18 2.77
N MET A 23 -4.34 -3.38 2.99
CA MET A 23 -3.42 -3.59 4.12
C MET A 23 -4.14 -3.48 5.46
N VAL A 24 -4.99 -2.46 5.67
CA VAL A 24 -5.76 -2.28 6.92
C VAL A 24 -6.71 -3.45 7.15
N ASN A 25 -7.43 -3.89 6.11
CA ASN A 25 -8.35 -5.03 6.18
C ASN A 25 -7.64 -6.31 6.63
N CYS A 26 -6.48 -6.62 6.02
CA CYS A 26 -5.68 -7.78 6.38
C CYS A 26 -5.17 -7.70 7.83
N ILE A 27 -4.60 -6.55 8.22
CA ILE A 27 -4.06 -6.34 9.57
C ILE A 27 -5.17 -6.50 10.62
N VAL A 28 -6.30 -5.82 10.45
CA VAL A 28 -7.40 -5.85 11.42
C VAL A 28 -8.00 -7.24 11.54
N ARG A 29 -8.25 -7.90 10.39
CA ARG A 29 -8.74 -9.28 10.33
C ARG A 29 -7.84 -10.22 11.13
N ASP A 30 -6.55 -10.22 10.84
CA ASP A 30 -5.61 -11.18 11.42
C ASP A 30 -5.40 -10.92 12.91
N LEU A 31 -5.26 -9.66 13.32
CA LEU A 31 -5.10 -9.30 14.73
C LEU A 31 -6.34 -9.61 15.56
N ARG A 32 -7.56 -9.46 15.00
CA ARG A 32 -8.80 -9.82 15.70
C ARG A 32 -9.07 -11.32 15.73
N ARG A 33 -8.61 -12.06 14.73
CA ARG A 33 -8.60 -13.53 14.82
C ARG A 33 -7.82 -14.02 16.05
N ALA A 34 -6.69 -13.36 16.36
CA ALA A 34 -5.89 -13.68 17.55
C ALA A 34 -6.41 -13.03 18.85
N ASN A 35 -7.03 -11.85 18.76
CA ASN A 35 -7.52 -11.05 19.88
C ASN A 35 -8.90 -10.47 19.56
N PRO A 36 -10.01 -11.23 19.72
CA PRO A 36 -11.37 -10.80 19.30
C PRO A 36 -11.84 -9.48 19.91
N ASP A 37 -11.44 -9.20 21.14
CA ASP A 37 -11.80 -7.96 21.86
C ASP A 37 -10.85 -6.76 21.57
N LEU A 38 -9.94 -6.90 20.59
CA LEU A 38 -8.97 -5.84 20.28
C LEU A 38 -9.66 -4.58 19.79
N LYS A 39 -9.41 -3.46 20.46
CA LYS A 39 -9.86 -2.15 20.00
C LYS A 39 -8.84 -1.58 19.01
N VAL A 40 -9.30 -1.22 17.82
CA VAL A 40 -8.47 -0.71 16.74
C VAL A 40 -8.84 0.73 16.41
N TYR A 41 -7.87 1.62 16.50
CA TYR A 41 -7.94 2.98 15.98
C TYR A 41 -7.15 3.06 14.67
N VAL A 42 -7.64 3.85 13.72
CA VAL A 42 -6.97 4.08 12.44
C VAL A 42 -6.91 5.58 12.17
N THR A 43 -5.74 6.11 11.81
CA THR A 43 -5.69 7.48 11.27
C THR A 43 -6.06 7.45 9.80
N SER A 44 -6.96 8.31 9.38
CA SER A 44 -7.31 8.48 7.97
C SER A 44 -7.43 9.94 7.60
N LYS A 45 -6.96 10.27 6.40
CA LYS A 45 -7.07 11.62 5.84
C LYS A 45 -8.42 11.87 5.17
N TYR A 46 -9.04 10.82 4.63
CA TYR A 46 -10.21 10.93 3.77
C TYR A 46 -11.50 10.43 4.44
N CYS A 47 -11.41 9.84 5.62
CA CYS A 47 -12.55 9.34 6.37
C CYS A 47 -12.82 10.23 7.60
N PRO A 48 -14.08 10.63 7.86
CA PRO A 48 -14.43 11.40 9.05
C PRO A 48 -14.20 10.60 10.34
N ALA A 49 -13.98 11.31 11.46
CA ALA A 49 -13.82 10.67 12.76
C ALA A 49 -15.09 9.92 13.18
N GLY A 50 -14.93 8.77 13.80
CA GLY A 50 -16.01 7.91 14.28
C GLY A 50 -15.80 6.44 13.97
N ILE A 51 -16.84 5.64 14.17
CA ILE A 51 -16.80 4.22 13.85
C ILE A 51 -16.96 4.04 12.33
N HIS A 52 -16.08 3.26 11.74
CA HIS A 52 -16.12 2.87 10.34
C HIS A 52 -16.12 1.34 10.24
N THR A 53 -16.94 0.81 9.35
CA THR A 53 -17.01 -0.63 9.07
C THR A 53 -16.18 -0.90 7.81
N LEU A 54 -15.18 -1.75 7.95
CA LEU A 54 -14.33 -2.21 6.84
C LEU A 54 -15.11 -3.17 5.93
N SER A 55 -14.60 -3.43 4.72
CA SER A 55 -15.23 -4.33 3.74
C SER A 55 -15.40 -5.76 4.25
N ASN A 56 -14.54 -6.21 5.16
CA ASN A 56 -14.62 -7.51 5.82
C ASN A 56 -15.59 -7.55 7.03
N GLY A 57 -16.36 -6.47 7.26
CA GLY A 57 -17.31 -6.35 8.36
C GLY A 57 -16.71 -5.92 9.71
N GLU A 58 -15.39 -5.79 9.81
CA GLU A 58 -14.72 -5.36 11.03
C GLU A 58 -14.90 -3.86 11.29
N GLN A 59 -15.06 -3.47 12.55
CA GLN A 59 -15.26 -2.08 12.93
C GLN A 59 -13.97 -1.47 13.50
N VAL A 60 -13.62 -0.30 13.06
CA VAL A 60 -12.48 0.48 13.55
C VAL A 60 -12.94 1.89 13.95
N GLU A 61 -12.22 2.53 14.87
CA GLU A 61 -12.47 3.92 15.25
C GLU A 61 -11.51 4.84 14.51
N ILE A 62 -12.05 5.73 13.68
CA ILE A 62 -11.25 6.66 12.88
C ILE A 62 -10.84 7.86 13.72
N LEU A 63 -9.55 8.16 13.69
CA LEU A 63 -8.99 9.45 14.08
C LEU A 63 -8.65 10.21 12.79
N THR A 64 -9.36 11.29 12.54
CA THR A 64 -9.12 12.08 11.33
C THR A 64 -7.73 12.72 11.39
N ASP A 65 -6.88 12.45 10.39
CA ASP A 65 -5.57 13.09 10.23
C ASP A 65 -5.73 14.47 9.58
N HIS A 66 -6.59 15.33 10.17
CA HIS A 66 -6.57 16.74 9.85
C HIS A 66 -5.27 17.33 10.39
N LEU A 67 -4.49 17.96 9.53
CA LEU A 67 -3.12 18.44 9.76
C LEU A 67 -2.89 19.11 11.12
N HIS A 68 -3.89 19.79 11.66
CA HIS A 68 -3.76 20.56 12.91
C HIS A 68 -3.87 19.72 14.20
N GLU A 69 -4.63 18.61 14.22
CA GLU A 69 -4.81 17.85 15.47
C GLU A 69 -3.54 17.11 15.87
N PHE A 70 -2.91 16.42 14.92
CA PHE A 70 -1.65 15.70 15.17
C PHE A 70 -0.45 16.64 15.32
N ASP A 71 -0.43 17.80 14.65
CA ASP A 71 0.62 18.81 14.85
C ASP A 71 0.52 19.41 16.26
N THR A 72 -0.70 19.72 16.70
CA THR A 72 -0.97 20.17 18.06
C THR A 72 -0.61 19.09 19.08
N ALA A 73 -0.93 17.82 18.81
CA ALA A 73 -0.55 16.70 19.65
C ALA A 73 0.96 16.54 19.75
N LEU A 74 1.72 16.74 18.66
CA LEU A 74 3.17 16.71 18.68
C LEU A 74 3.75 17.80 19.57
N ILE A 75 3.27 19.05 19.43
CA ILE A 75 3.71 20.18 20.27
C ILE A 75 3.43 19.87 21.74
N LYS A 76 2.22 19.43 22.08
CA LYS A 76 1.85 19.03 23.44
C LYS A 76 2.70 17.88 23.96
N THR A 77 3.05 16.92 23.10
CA THR A 77 3.95 15.82 23.44
C THR A 77 5.33 16.33 23.84
N TRP A 78 5.91 17.24 23.06
CA TRP A 78 7.18 17.85 23.40
C TRP A 78 7.13 18.64 24.71
N ILE A 79 6.07 19.42 24.93
CA ILE A 79 5.88 20.14 26.22
C ILE A 79 5.80 19.13 27.37
N ARG A 80 5.03 18.04 27.23
CA ARG A 80 4.96 16.97 28.24
C ARG A 80 6.32 16.36 28.54
N PHE A 81 7.07 16.05 27.48
CA PHE A 81 8.40 15.45 27.60
C PHE A 81 9.34 16.37 28.34
N LEU A 82 9.44 17.64 27.96
CA LEU A 82 10.28 18.63 28.65
C LEU A 82 9.86 18.85 30.10
N CYS A 83 8.55 18.98 30.36
CA CYS A 83 8.04 19.14 31.71
C CYS A 83 8.17 17.89 32.59
N SER A 84 8.37 16.70 31.99
CA SER A 84 8.61 15.47 32.75
C SER A 84 9.92 15.51 33.55
N PHE A 85 10.93 16.20 33.05
CA PHE A 85 12.18 16.45 33.78
C PHE A 85 11.97 17.32 35.05
N LEU A 86 10.85 18.07 35.09
CA LEU A 86 10.45 18.90 36.23
C LEU A 86 9.42 18.19 37.14
N GLY A 87 9.10 16.92 36.87
CA GLY A 87 8.24 16.08 37.70
C GLY A 87 6.73 16.19 37.43
N PHE A 88 6.25 17.09 36.57
CA PHE A 88 4.81 17.30 36.34
C PHE A 88 4.30 17.05 34.92
N GLY A 89 5.14 16.65 34.00
CA GLY A 89 4.76 16.42 32.60
C GLY A 89 3.62 15.42 32.41
N LYS A 90 3.55 14.37 33.23
CA LYS A 90 2.51 13.32 33.16
C LYS A 90 1.07 13.83 33.35
N PHE A 91 0.88 15.00 33.93
CA PHE A 91 -0.45 15.59 34.22
C PHE A 91 -0.95 16.50 33.10
N LEU A 92 -0.06 16.96 32.23
CA LEU A 92 -0.41 17.89 31.18
C LEU A 92 -1.19 17.21 30.03
N PHE A 93 -2.16 17.92 29.46
CA PHE A 93 -2.93 17.56 28.27
C PHE A 93 -3.66 16.21 28.34
N ARG A 94 -4.03 15.72 29.54
CA ARG A 94 -4.74 14.42 29.70
C ARG A 94 -6.09 14.36 28.99
N LYS A 95 -6.72 15.52 28.71
CA LYS A 95 -8.02 15.63 28.03
C LYS A 95 -7.90 15.73 26.52
N ASP A 96 -6.68 15.84 25.99
CA ASP A 96 -6.47 15.86 24.53
C ASP A 96 -6.88 14.52 23.93
N LYS A 97 -7.71 14.56 22.88
CA LYS A 97 -8.28 13.36 22.26
C LYS A 97 -7.19 12.44 21.68
N VAL A 98 -6.26 13.00 20.91
CA VAL A 98 -5.19 12.26 20.25
C VAL A 98 -4.23 11.67 21.30
N LEU A 99 -3.75 12.50 22.25
CA LEU A 99 -2.85 12.05 23.31
C LEU A 99 -3.50 11.03 24.23
N LYS A 100 -4.82 11.09 24.44
CA LYS A 100 -5.56 10.09 25.20
C LYS A 100 -5.53 8.71 24.51
N VAL A 101 -5.65 8.68 23.17
CA VAL A 101 -5.52 7.42 22.44
C VAL A 101 -4.11 6.87 22.59
N TYR A 102 -3.06 7.65 22.31
CA TYR A 102 -1.69 7.21 22.54
C TYR A 102 -1.41 6.73 23.96
N ALA A 103 -1.93 7.41 24.98
CA ALA A 103 -1.74 7.03 26.37
C ALA A 103 -2.42 5.70 26.76
N ASN A 104 -3.38 5.24 26.00
CA ASN A 104 -4.11 4.00 26.25
C ASN A 104 -3.75 2.88 25.27
N CYS A 105 -3.07 3.19 24.16
CA CYS A 105 -2.62 2.19 23.20
C CYS A 105 -1.52 1.34 23.78
N ASP A 106 -1.64 0.04 23.57
CA ASP A 106 -0.60 -0.94 23.88
C ASP A 106 0.46 -1.01 22.76
N LEU A 107 0.09 -0.61 21.52
CA LEU A 107 0.98 -0.63 20.36
C LEU A 107 0.54 0.40 19.29
N VAL A 108 1.51 0.99 18.59
CA VAL A 108 1.30 1.79 17.38
C VAL A 108 1.89 1.06 16.18
N LEU A 109 1.10 0.91 15.11
CA LEU A 109 1.53 0.36 13.83
C LEU A 109 1.56 1.49 12.79
N SER A 110 2.74 1.77 12.23
CA SER A 110 2.89 2.67 11.08
C SER A 110 2.83 1.84 9.81
N THR A 111 1.82 2.07 8.93
CA THR A 111 1.52 1.22 7.77
C THR A 111 1.67 1.92 6.43
N SER A 112 2.38 3.03 6.37
CA SER A 112 2.71 3.68 5.10
C SER A 112 3.40 2.71 4.15
N GLY A 113 2.91 2.56 2.93
CA GLY A 113 3.53 1.65 1.96
C GLY A 113 4.98 1.98 1.64
N ILE A 114 5.34 3.26 1.70
CA ILE A 114 6.70 3.78 1.59
C ILE A 114 6.89 4.99 2.51
N SER A 115 8.04 5.12 3.15
CA SER A 115 8.36 6.28 3.97
C SER A 115 9.85 6.60 3.99
N PHE A 116 10.20 7.80 4.43
CA PHE A 116 11.59 8.28 4.48
C PHE A 116 12.29 8.24 3.12
N ILE A 117 11.59 8.60 2.05
CA ILE A 117 12.12 8.69 0.69
C ILE A 117 12.60 10.11 0.42
N ASP A 118 13.79 10.25 -0.16
CA ASP A 118 14.42 11.54 -0.39
C ASP A 118 13.64 12.46 -1.35
N ASN A 119 12.97 11.89 -2.36
CA ASN A 119 12.29 12.64 -3.40
C ASN A 119 10.95 13.26 -2.96
N PHE A 120 10.47 12.99 -1.75
CA PHE A 120 9.19 13.52 -1.28
C PHE A 120 9.28 14.84 -0.52
N GLY A 121 10.52 15.35 -0.33
CA GLY A 121 10.75 16.65 0.29
C GLY A 121 10.51 16.69 1.81
N ILE A 122 10.79 17.87 2.38
CA ILE A 122 10.80 18.06 3.85
C ILE A 122 9.41 17.96 4.49
N VAL A 123 8.35 18.31 3.76
CA VAL A 123 6.96 18.23 4.27
C VAL A 123 6.55 16.78 4.52
N LYS A 124 6.86 15.88 3.60
CA LYS A 124 6.60 14.45 3.77
C LYS A 124 7.47 13.84 4.86
N LEU A 125 8.74 14.25 4.94
CA LEU A 125 9.64 13.82 6.00
C LEU A 125 9.12 14.25 7.38
N TYR A 126 8.63 15.49 7.51
CA TYR A 126 7.96 15.96 8.73
C TYR A 126 6.74 15.10 9.07
N HIS A 127 5.90 14.79 8.08
CA HIS A 127 4.72 13.94 8.27
C HIS A 127 5.10 12.56 8.82
N TYR A 128 6.07 11.86 8.21
CA TYR A 128 6.54 10.57 8.69
C TYR A 128 7.15 10.66 10.10
N SER A 129 7.94 11.70 10.36
CA SER A 129 8.59 11.89 11.64
C SER A 129 7.59 12.19 12.77
N LYS A 130 6.54 12.95 12.50
CA LYS A 130 5.47 13.29 13.45
C LYS A 130 4.83 12.04 14.05
N PHE A 131 4.44 11.09 13.20
CA PHE A 131 3.79 9.84 13.62
C PHE A 131 4.71 8.90 14.39
N LEU A 132 6.02 9.08 14.32
CA LEU A 132 6.98 8.34 15.14
C LEU A 132 7.34 9.09 16.44
N GLN A 133 7.51 10.41 16.40
CA GLN A 133 7.87 11.19 17.58
C GLN A 133 6.81 11.09 18.68
N ILE A 134 5.52 11.19 18.32
CA ILE A 134 4.45 11.16 19.34
C ILE A 134 4.50 9.86 20.16
N PRO A 135 4.46 8.66 19.58
CA PRO A 135 4.52 7.44 20.39
C PRO A 135 5.87 7.25 21.10
N ILE A 136 7.00 7.51 20.44
CA ILE A 136 8.34 7.37 21.07
C ILE A 136 8.43 8.22 22.33
N LEU A 137 8.07 9.52 22.28
CA LEU A 137 8.12 10.42 23.43
C LEU A 137 7.07 10.11 24.50
N ASN A 138 6.05 9.34 24.19
CA ASN A 138 5.07 8.84 25.15
C ASN A 138 5.37 7.39 25.62
N ASN A 139 6.51 6.81 25.24
CA ASN A 139 6.92 5.45 25.53
C ASN A 139 5.89 4.38 25.10
N VAL A 140 5.23 4.59 23.96
CA VAL A 140 4.33 3.60 23.35
C VAL A 140 5.12 2.74 22.37
N PRO A 141 5.15 1.41 22.51
CA PRO A 141 5.78 0.54 21.54
C PRO A 141 5.30 0.83 20.14
N THR A 142 6.21 0.95 19.17
CA THR A 142 5.89 1.33 17.80
C THR A 142 6.58 0.39 16.82
N ILE A 143 5.83 -0.09 15.83
CA ILE A 143 6.32 -0.97 14.77
C ILE A 143 6.06 -0.30 13.42
N LYS A 144 7.08 -0.25 12.55
CA LYS A 144 6.88 -0.01 11.13
C LYS A 144 6.53 -1.32 10.45
N PHE A 145 5.30 -1.40 9.93
CA PHE A 145 4.72 -2.64 9.43
C PHE A 145 4.86 -2.76 7.91
N THR A 146 5.61 -3.73 7.43
CA THR A 146 5.87 -4.10 6.02
C THR A 146 6.01 -2.90 5.07
N GLN A 147 7.02 -2.07 5.30
CA GLN A 147 7.27 -0.84 4.54
C GLN A 147 8.55 -0.88 3.73
N SER A 148 8.57 -0.10 2.65
CA SER A 148 9.80 0.25 1.92
C SER A 148 10.37 1.57 2.44
N LEU A 149 11.66 1.58 2.84
CA LEU A 149 12.34 2.70 3.49
C LEU A 149 13.61 3.10 2.74
N GLY A 150 13.83 4.40 2.58
CA GLY A 150 15.04 4.93 1.93
C GLY A 150 14.90 5.08 0.40
N PRO A 151 16.04 5.27 -0.33
CA PRO A 151 17.39 5.42 0.20
C PRO A 151 17.55 6.72 1.00
N PHE A 152 18.44 6.74 1.98
CA PHE A 152 18.65 7.89 2.87
C PHE A 152 19.80 8.75 2.38
N LYS A 153 19.71 9.31 1.17
CA LYS A 153 20.77 10.14 0.53
C LYS A 153 20.78 11.58 1.07
N SER A 154 19.59 12.15 1.30
CA SER A 154 19.45 13.49 1.88
C SER A 154 19.96 13.53 3.31
N LYS A 155 20.77 14.56 3.66
CA LYS A 155 21.30 14.76 5.02
C LYS A 155 20.20 14.83 6.07
N TYR A 156 19.11 15.53 5.77
CA TYR A 156 17.96 15.66 6.69
C TYR A 156 17.25 14.34 6.89
N ASN A 157 16.97 13.61 5.80
CA ASN A 157 16.32 12.31 5.87
C ASN A 157 17.18 11.32 6.68
N LYS A 158 18.49 11.26 6.37
CA LYS A 158 19.45 10.43 7.09
C LYS A 158 19.51 10.77 8.59
N MET A 159 19.55 12.06 8.93
CA MET A 159 19.61 12.50 10.33
C MET A 159 18.36 12.11 11.09
N ILE A 160 17.16 12.38 10.55
CA ILE A 160 15.89 12.10 11.20
C ILE A 160 15.67 10.59 11.31
N ALA A 161 16.00 9.82 10.26
CA ALA A 161 15.92 8.37 10.29
C ALA A 161 16.81 7.77 11.40
N LYS A 162 18.07 8.21 11.50
CA LYS A 162 18.99 7.79 12.56
C LYS A 162 18.54 8.18 13.97
N LEU A 163 17.80 9.27 14.09
CA LEU A 163 17.27 9.74 15.38
C LEU A 163 16.04 8.91 15.82
N LEU A 164 15.17 8.51 14.88
CA LEU A 164 13.87 7.94 15.23
C LEU A 164 13.82 6.41 15.10
N LEU A 165 14.35 5.85 14.00
CA LEU A 165 14.17 4.44 13.68
C LEU A 165 14.79 3.47 14.71
N PRO A 166 15.93 3.75 15.34
CA PRO A 166 16.47 2.87 16.39
C PRO A 166 15.59 2.74 17.63
N HIS A 167 14.68 3.69 17.87
CA HIS A 167 13.76 3.66 19.02
C HIS A 167 12.49 2.85 18.78
N LEU A 168 12.30 2.31 17.58
CA LEU A 168 11.16 1.48 17.28
C LEU A 168 11.35 0.07 17.84
N LYS A 169 10.25 -0.53 18.30
CA LYS A 169 10.25 -1.94 18.76
C LYS A 169 10.68 -2.87 17.64
N LEU A 170 10.19 -2.61 16.40
CA LEU A 170 10.49 -3.42 15.22
C LEU A 170 10.31 -2.60 13.93
N ILE A 171 11.09 -2.93 12.92
CA ILE A 171 10.95 -2.45 11.54
C ILE A 171 10.80 -3.67 10.64
N MET A 172 9.61 -3.86 10.09
CA MET A 172 9.33 -4.91 9.13
C MET A 172 9.59 -4.37 7.72
N ALA A 173 10.79 -4.61 7.22
CA ALA A 173 11.20 -4.22 5.88
C ALA A 173 10.47 -5.06 4.83
N ARG A 174 10.02 -4.43 3.73
CA ARG A 174 9.29 -5.14 2.67
C ARG A 174 10.19 -6.01 1.79
N GLY A 175 11.49 -5.76 1.76
CA GLY A 175 12.44 -6.54 0.99
C GLY A 175 13.89 -6.11 1.19
N ARG A 176 14.78 -6.66 0.34
CA ARG A 176 16.23 -6.53 0.49
C ARG A 176 16.77 -5.09 0.37
N HIS A 177 16.17 -4.27 -0.51
CA HIS A 177 16.61 -2.87 -0.67
C HIS A 177 16.39 -2.09 0.62
N THR A 178 15.24 -2.27 1.26
CA THR A 178 14.93 -1.66 2.55
C THR A 178 15.89 -2.12 3.64
N VAL A 179 16.16 -3.42 3.72
CA VAL A 179 17.14 -3.99 4.69
C VAL A 179 18.53 -3.39 4.46
N ASN A 180 18.99 -3.31 3.21
CA ASN A 180 20.29 -2.73 2.87
C ASN A 180 20.36 -1.24 3.21
N ASN A 181 19.32 -0.47 2.88
CA ASN A 181 19.25 0.95 3.20
C ASN A 181 19.34 1.20 4.72
N LEU A 182 18.68 0.36 5.53
CA LEU A 182 18.73 0.45 6.99
C LEU A 182 20.11 0.03 7.52
N LYS A 183 20.71 -1.01 6.96
CA LYS A 183 22.08 -1.46 7.28
C LYS A 183 23.11 -0.37 7.02
N GLU A 184 23.00 0.39 5.93
CA GLU A 184 23.86 1.55 5.63
C GLU A 184 23.72 2.69 6.67
N LEU A 185 22.57 2.77 7.36
CA LEU A 185 22.39 3.66 8.50
C LEU A 185 22.96 3.13 9.81
N GLY A 186 23.35 1.85 9.87
CA GLY A 186 23.74 1.15 11.08
C GLY A 186 22.55 0.66 11.91
N ILE A 187 21.36 0.49 11.29
CA ILE A 187 20.14 0.00 11.95
C ILE A 187 19.90 -1.44 11.49
N THR A 188 20.14 -2.40 12.40
CA THR A 188 20.10 -3.84 12.08
C THR A 188 19.39 -4.67 13.15
N GLU A 189 19.46 -4.28 14.42
CA GLU A 189 19.01 -5.10 15.56
C GLU A 189 17.47 -5.28 15.60
N ASN A 190 16.74 -4.26 15.17
CA ASN A 190 15.26 -4.26 15.17
C ASN A 190 14.66 -4.36 13.77
N VAL A 191 15.36 -4.99 12.82
CA VAL A 191 14.94 -5.11 11.42
C VAL A 191 14.70 -6.58 11.08
N VAL A 192 13.50 -6.85 10.53
CA VAL A 192 13.10 -8.14 9.94
C VAL A 192 12.51 -7.90 8.56
N SER A 193 12.46 -8.94 7.71
CA SER A 193 11.91 -8.80 6.36
C SER A 193 10.68 -9.68 6.16
N TYR A 194 9.60 -9.05 5.68
CA TYR A 194 8.32 -9.70 5.37
C TYR A 194 7.74 -9.14 4.07
N PRO A 195 7.04 -9.96 3.26
CA PRO A 195 6.31 -9.46 2.10
C PRO A 195 5.16 -8.55 2.53
N ASP A 196 4.55 -7.88 1.55
CA ASP A 196 3.38 -7.03 1.81
C ASP A 196 2.20 -7.86 2.29
N ILE A 197 1.55 -7.44 3.37
CA ILE A 197 0.40 -8.17 3.94
C ILE A 197 -0.79 -8.24 2.97
N ALA A 198 -0.90 -7.33 2.01
CA ALA A 198 -1.98 -7.34 1.03
C ALA A 198 -2.00 -8.58 0.12
N VAL A 199 -0.92 -9.39 0.09
CA VAL A 199 -0.95 -10.71 -0.58
C VAL A 199 -1.99 -11.63 0.05
N THR A 200 -2.28 -11.48 1.35
CA THR A 200 -3.26 -12.28 2.11
C THR A 200 -4.70 -11.76 2.00
N LEU A 201 -4.92 -10.69 1.22
CA LEU A 201 -6.28 -10.17 1.01
C LEU A 201 -7.15 -11.26 0.40
N GLU A 202 -8.31 -11.48 0.96
CA GLU A 202 -9.34 -12.36 0.39
C GLU A 202 -9.88 -11.74 -0.91
N SER A 203 -10.52 -12.54 -1.76
CA SER A 203 -11.18 -12.07 -2.98
C SER A 203 -12.67 -12.40 -2.91
N TYR A 204 -13.54 -11.46 -3.25
CA TYR A 204 -14.99 -11.63 -3.13
C TYR A 204 -15.67 -11.66 -4.49
N GLN A 205 -16.40 -12.75 -4.72
CA GLN A 205 -17.29 -12.92 -5.86
C GLN A 205 -18.70 -12.45 -5.47
N THR A 206 -18.96 -11.16 -5.63
CA THR A 206 -20.27 -10.57 -5.36
C THR A 206 -21.18 -10.62 -6.61
N GLU A 207 -22.49 -10.35 -6.43
CA GLU A 207 -23.43 -10.23 -7.56
C GLU A 207 -23.00 -9.11 -8.53
N ARG A 208 -22.51 -7.97 -7.99
CA ARG A 208 -21.94 -6.87 -8.77
C ARG A 208 -20.79 -7.35 -9.67
N VAL A 209 -19.84 -8.08 -9.09
CA VAL A 209 -18.70 -8.64 -9.81
C VAL A 209 -19.15 -9.61 -10.89
N ASN A 210 -20.10 -10.49 -10.58
CA ASN A 210 -20.65 -11.43 -11.57
C ASN A 210 -21.33 -10.71 -12.75
N ASN A 211 -22.06 -9.63 -12.49
CA ASN A 211 -22.72 -8.86 -13.53
C ASN A 211 -21.69 -8.17 -14.45
N ILE A 212 -20.61 -7.61 -13.89
CA ILE A 212 -19.52 -7.03 -14.67
C ILE A 212 -18.84 -8.09 -15.55
N LEU A 213 -18.50 -9.26 -14.98
CA LEU A 213 -17.79 -10.30 -15.73
C LEU A 213 -18.66 -10.95 -16.82
N LYS A 214 -19.98 -10.99 -16.67
CA LYS A 214 -20.91 -11.44 -17.74
C LYS A 214 -20.81 -10.61 -19.01
N GLU A 215 -20.46 -9.32 -18.92
CA GLU A 215 -20.29 -8.46 -20.09
C GLU A 215 -19.11 -8.89 -20.96
N PHE A 216 -18.17 -9.64 -20.36
CA PHE A 216 -16.92 -10.11 -21.00
C PHE A 216 -16.93 -11.61 -21.29
N GLU A 217 -18.08 -12.29 -21.12
CA GLU A 217 -18.18 -13.73 -21.32
C GLU A 217 -17.76 -14.14 -22.74
N GLY A 218 -16.86 -15.12 -22.84
CA GLY A 218 -16.32 -15.64 -24.11
C GLY A 218 -15.21 -14.77 -24.73
N LYS A 219 -14.77 -13.70 -24.06
CA LYS A 219 -13.62 -12.89 -24.47
C LYS A 219 -12.40 -13.19 -23.61
N GLU A 220 -11.23 -13.01 -24.16
CA GLU A 220 -9.97 -12.93 -23.43
C GLU A 220 -9.91 -11.57 -22.72
N ILE A 221 -9.66 -11.54 -21.41
CA ILE A 221 -9.63 -10.31 -20.62
C ILE A 221 -8.18 -9.92 -20.36
N ILE A 222 -7.75 -8.79 -20.92
CA ILE A 222 -6.42 -8.21 -20.66
C ILE A 222 -6.56 -6.99 -19.78
N GLY A 223 -6.17 -7.15 -18.50
CA GLY A 223 -6.25 -6.07 -17.52
C GLY A 223 -5.10 -5.08 -17.68
N VAL A 224 -5.41 -3.78 -17.73
CA VAL A 224 -4.40 -2.70 -17.76
C VAL A 224 -4.68 -1.72 -16.63
N SER A 225 -3.72 -1.57 -15.70
CA SER A 225 -3.82 -0.67 -14.56
C SER A 225 -2.75 0.43 -14.64
N PRO A 226 -3.04 1.57 -15.28
CA PRO A 226 -2.11 2.67 -15.41
C PRO A 226 -1.91 3.40 -14.08
N ASN A 227 -0.84 4.20 -13.99
CA ASN A 227 -0.47 4.90 -12.77
C ASN A 227 -0.18 6.38 -13.01
N GLU A 228 -0.95 7.25 -12.39
CA GLU A 228 -0.77 8.70 -12.45
C GLU A 228 0.62 9.12 -11.95
N VAL A 229 1.21 8.40 -10.99
CA VAL A 229 2.57 8.71 -10.50
C VAL A 229 3.60 8.48 -11.59
N CYS A 230 3.52 7.39 -12.35
CA CYS A 230 4.41 7.16 -13.51
C CYS A 230 4.27 8.30 -14.52
N TYR A 231 3.05 8.64 -14.89
CA TYR A 231 2.78 9.74 -15.83
C TYR A 231 3.35 11.09 -15.36
N ARG A 232 3.17 11.43 -14.09
CA ARG A 232 3.64 12.70 -13.52
C ARG A 232 5.16 12.79 -13.37
N LEU A 233 5.82 11.66 -13.06
CA LEU A 233 7.27 11.60 -12.93
C LEU A 233 7.98 11.48 -14.28
N ASP A 234 7.25 11.19 -15.34
CA ASP A 234 7.78 10.99 -16.69
C ASP A 234 8.09 12.32 -17.38
N GLU A 235 9.27 12.88 -17.12
CA GLU A 235 9.76 14.09 -17.76
C GLU A 235 9.95 13.96 -19.28
N LYS A 236 10.19 12.73 -19.78
CA LYS A 236 10.37 12.44 -21.21
C LYS A 236 9.06 12.29 -21.96
N LYS A 237 7.93 12.19 -21.25
CA LYS A 237 6.59 11.99 -21.82
C LYS A 237 6.47 10.72 -22.67
N ILE A 238 7.13 9.65 -22.28
CA ILE A 238 7.16 8.36 -23.00
C ILE A 238 6.16 7.33 -22.42
N TYR A 239 5.78 7.47 -21.15
CA TYR A 239 4.95 6.50 -20.44
C TYR A 239 3.59 6.28 -21.12
N LEU A 240 2.82 7.34 -21.32
CA LEU A 240 1.48 7.21 -21.92
C LEU A 240 1.53 6.81 -23.40
N PRO A 241 2.41 7.35 -24.24
CA PRO A 241 2.61 6.86 -25.60
C PRO A 241 3.01 5.39 -25.68
N SER A 242 3.84 4.89 -24.75
CA SER A 242 4.19 3.46 -24.69
C SER A 242 2.98 2.59 -24.34
N ILE A 243 2.09 3.06 -23.45
CA ILE A 243 0.84 2.37 -23.16
C ILE A 243 -0.09 2.36 -24.40
N PHE A 244 -0.20 3.49 -25.13
CA PHE A 244 -0.99 3.53 -26.35
C PHE A 244 -0.49 2.54 -27.39
N SER A 245 0.83 2.52 -27.65
CA SER A 245 1.43 1.55 -28.60
C SER A 245 1.22 0.10 -28.15
N LEU A 246 1.30 -0.19 -26.85
CA LEU A 246 1.01 -1.51 -26.32
C LEU A 246 -0.47 -1.89 -26.52
N VAL A 247 -1.38 -0.99 -26.29
CA VAL A 247 -2.82 -1.20 -26.45
C VAL A 247 -3.16 -1.48 -27.94
N ASP A 248 -2.60 -0.71 -28.87
CA ASP A 248 -2.76 -0.94 -30.31
C ASP A 248 -2.27 -2.34 -30.68
N HIS A 249 -1.08 -2.73 -30.22
CA HIS A 249 -0.52 -4.04 -30.47
C HIS A 249 -1.37 -5.19 -29.90
N ILE A 250 -1.91 -5.01 -28.69
CA ILE A 250 -2.83 -5.98 -28.09
C ILE A 250 -4.08 -6.17 -28.97
N LEU A 251 -4.68 -5.08 -29.42
CA LEU A 251 -5.88 -5.14 -30.26
C LEU A 251 -5.62 -5.80 -31.62
N GLU A 252 -4.41 -5.65 -32.16
CA GLU A 252 -3.99 -6.30 -33.41
C GLU A 252 -3.71 -7.81 -33.22
N THR A 253 -3.06 -8.18 -32.12
CA THR A 253 -2.59 -9.56 -31.91
C THR A 253 -3.59 -10.42 -31.14
N HIS A 254 -4.49 -9.82 -30.37
CA HIS A 254 -5.55 -10.45 -29.59
C HIS A 254 -6.96 -9.97 -30.00
N PRO A 255 -7.41 -10.26 -31.24
CA PRO A 255 -8.64 -9.64 -31.79
C PRO A 255 -9.93 -10.08 -31.09
N ASN A 256 -9.91 -11.13 -30.26
CA ASN A 256 -11.06 -11.56 -29.45
C ASN A 256 -10.94 -11.11 -27.99
N SER A 257 -9.99 -10.21 -27.69
CA SER A 257 -9.81 -9.72 -26.33
C SER A 257 -10.66 -8.50 -26.01
N ILE A 258 -10.81 -8.24 -24.71
CA ILE A 258 -11.22 -6.96 -24.18
C ILE A 258 -10.12 -6.43 -23.26
N ILE A 259 -9.71 -5.18 -23.49
CA ILE A 259 -8.81 -4.47 -22.60
C ILE A 259 -9.65 -3.87 -21.47
N LEU A 260 -9.47 -4.38 -20.27
CA LEU A 260 -10.14 -3.86 -19.08
C LEU A 260 -9.21 -2.88 -18.37
N LEU A 261 -9.52 -1.58 -18.47
CA LEU A 261 -8.78 -0.52 -17.80
C LEU A 261 -9.19 -0.45 -16.33
N ILE A 262 -8.23 -0.64 -15.42
CA ILE A 262 -8.50 -0.79 -13.98
C ILE A 262 -7.82 0.32 -13.19
N PRO A 263 -8.51 1.43 -12.89
CA PRO A 263 -7.98 2.45 -12.00
C PRO A 263 -7.92 1.90 -10.57
N HIS A 264 -6.75 1.99 -9.93
CA HIS A 264 -6.54 1.40 -8.60
C HIS A 264 -6.51 2.41 -7.46
N THR A 265 -6.25 3.68 -7.77
CA THR A 265 -6.32 4.78 -6.83
C THR A 265 -7.30 5.82 -7.35
N ILE A 266 -8.44 5.94 -6.69
CA ILE A 266 -9.46 6.96 -6.93
C ILE A 266 -9.87 7.51 -5.56
N ALA A 267 -9.37 8.71 -5.20
CA ALA A 267 -9.79 9.37 -3.96
C ALA A 267 -11.07 10.19 -4.18
N GLU A 268 -11.08 10.98 -5.24
CA GLU A 268 -12.23 11.73 -5.78
C GLU A 268 -11.99 11.86 -7.29
N ARG A 269 -13.05 11.83 -8.12
CA ARG A 269 -12.89 11.85 -9.59
C ARG A 269 -12.16 13.11 -10.11
N ASP A 270 -12.26 14.21 -9.38
CA ASP A 270 -11.80 15.54 -9.83
C ASP A 270 -10.51 16.05 -9.17
N LYS A 271 -9.84 15.26 -8.33
CA LYS A 271 -8.63 15.71 -7.62
C LYS A 271 -7.43 14.80 -7.87
N GLY A 272 -6.23 15.38 -7.90
CA GLY A 272 -4.96 14.67 -8.12
C GLY A 272 -4.80 13.39 -7.29
N HIS A 273 -3.93 12.48 -7.73
CA HIS A 273 -3.83 11.08 -7.29
C HIS A 273 -5.01 10.20 -7.74
N ASN A 274 -5.41 10.35 -8.99
CA ASN A 274 -6.53 9.64 -9.58
C ASN A 274 -6.10 8.96 -10.89
N ASP A 275 -6.18 7.62 -10.91
CA ASP A 275 -5.83 6.85 -12.12
C ASP A 275 -6.97 6.84 -13.16
N PHE A 276 -8.18 7.22 -12.75
CA PHE A 276 -9.37 7.13 -13.60
C PHE A 276 -9.21 7.97 -14.88
N TRP A 277 -8.70 9.20 -14.76
CA TRP A 277 -8.49 10.06 -15.93
C TRP A 277 -7.46 9.50 -16.92
N LEU A 278 -6.45 8.72 -16.44
CA LEU A 278 -5.55 8.02 -17.36
C LEU A 278 -6.28 6.90 -18.11
N CYS A 279 -7.17 6.19 -17.44
CA CYS A 279 -8.03 5.19 -18.07
C CYS A 279 -8.94 5.86 -19.12
N GLU A 280 -9.53 7.01 -18.80
CA GLU A 280 -10.33 7.79 -19.76
C GLU A 280 -9.52 8.19 -20.99
N ARG A 281 -8.26 8.65 -20.81
CA ARG A 281 -7.37 9.00 -21.92
C ARG A 281 -7.03 7.80 -22.82
N ILE A 282 -6.84 6.62 -22.23
CA ILE A 282 -6.59 5.41 -23.01
C ILE A 282 -7.88 4.99 -23.74
N TYR A 283 -9.01 5.04 -23.07
CA TYR A 283 -10.31 4.72 -23.65
C TYR A 283 -10.66 5.65 -24.83
N GLU A 284 -10.49 6.96 -24.66
CA GLU A 284 -10.68 7.96 -25.70
C GLU A 284 -9.72 7.77 -26.90
N TYR A 285 -8.47 7.38 -26.62
CA TYR A 285 -7.48 7.11 -27.66
C TYR A 285 -7.89 5.93 -28.54
N VAL A 286 -8.31 4.82 -27.94
CA VAL A 286 -8.74 3.63 -28.67
C VAL A 286 -10.06 3.86 -29.41
N ASN A 287 -11.00 4.56 -28.76
CA ASN A 287 -12.33 4.88 -29.27
C ASN A 287 -13.11 3.67 -29.83
N ASP A 288 -12.92 2.51 -29.19
CA ASP A 288 -13.63 1.26 -29.55
C ASP A 288 -14.22 0.58 -28.30
N PRO A 289 -15.48 0.90 -27.95
CA PRO A 289 -16.14 0.37 -26.76
C PRO A 289 -16.41 -1.15 -26.79
N LYS A 290 -16.18 -1.81 -27.95
CA LYS A 290 -16.33 -3.28 -28.05
C LYS A 290 -15.10 -4.01 -27.53
N HIS A 291 -13.94 -3.36 -27.56
CA HIS A 291 -12.67 -3.96 -27.21
C HIS A 291 -11.97 -3.29 -26.02
N VAL A 292 -12.49 -2.16 -25.52
CA VAL A 292 -11.96 -1.48 -24.32
C VAL A 292 -13.09 -1.08 -23.38
N SER A 293 -12.92 -1.34 -22.10
CA SER A 293 -13.86 -0.93 -21.04
C SER A 293 -13.09 -0.36 -19.84
N ILE A 294 -13.71 0.55 -19.09
CA ILE A 294 -13.17 1.08 -17.82
C ILE A 294 -13.94 0.48 -16.67
N LEU A 295 -13.25 -0.16 -15.75
CA LEU A 295 -13.83 -0.66 -14.52
C LEU A 295 -14.09 0.50 -13.54
N ASP A 296 -15.34 0.74 -13.17
CA ASP A 296 -15.63 1.70 -12.09
C ASP A 296 -15.30 1.10 -10.72
N THR A 297 -14.10 1.45 -10.23
CA THR A 297 -13.60 0.97 -8.94
C THR A 297 -13.89 1.94 -7.79
N LEU A 298 -14.57 3.07 -8.00
CA LEU A 298 -14.73 4.12 -6.98
C LEU A 298 -15.32 3.56 -5.67
N GLU A 299 -16.46 2.90 -5.78
CA GLU A 299 -17.17 2.29 -4.64
C GLU A 299 -16.92 0.78 -4.50
N MET A 300 -16.00 0.23 -5.29
CA MET A 300 -15.65 -1.18 -5.26
C MET A 300 -14.77 -1.49 -4.06
N MET A 301 -15.02 -2.59 -3.38
CA MET A 301 -14.13 -3.10 -2.33
C MET A 301 -12.81 -3.60 -2.94
N PRO A 302 -11.69 -3.51 -2.20
CA PRO A 302 -10.41 -4.07 -2.68
C PRO A 302 -10.50 -5.57 -3.02
N GLU A 303 -11.29 -6.32 -2.28
CA GLU A 303 -11.55 -7.75 -2.44
C GLU A 303 -12.29 -8.05 -3.75
N GLU A 304 -13.25 -7.20 -4.15
CA GLU A 304 -13.95 -7.29 -5.43
C GLU A 304 -13.03 -6.96 -6.60
N ALA A 305 -12.25 -5.88 -6.48
CA ALA A 305 -11.26 -5.49 -7.49
C ALA A 305 -10.21 -6.60 -7.67
N LYS A 306 -9.74 -7.20 -6.58
CA LYS A 306 -8.83 -8.36 -6.60
C LYS A 306 -9.45 -9.54 -7.35
N TYR A 307 -10.74 -9.85 -7.11
CA TYR A 307 -11.41 -10.95 -7.80
C TYR A 307 -11.48 -10.70 -9.31
N ILE A 308 -11.84 -9.49 -9.76
CA ILE A 308 -11.89 -9.13 -11.19
C ILE A 308 -10.50 -9.22 -11.82
N ILE A 309 -9.47 -8.68 -11.15
CA ILE A 309 -8.08 -8.78 -11.61
C ILE A 309 -7.65 -10.24 -11.75
N GLY A 310 -8.07 -11.11 -10.82
CA GLY A 310 -7.83 -12.55 -10.87
C GLY A 310 -8.58 -13.31 -11.98
N LYS A 311 -9.47 -12.65 -12.73
CA LYS A 311 -10.17 -13.18 -13.90
C LYS A 311 -9.59 -12.69 -15.22
N CYS A 312 -8.58 -11.83 -15.17
CA CYS A 312 -7.83 -11.46 -16.37
C CYS A 312 -6.94 -12.62 -16.82
N ASP A 313 -6.88 -12.87 -18.13
CA ASP A 313 -5.95 -13.83 -18.72
C ASP A 313 -4.51 -13.30 -18.66
N TYR A 314 -4.35 -11.98 -18.81
CA TYR A 314 -3.09 -11.25 -18.65
C TYR A 314 -3.34 -9.94 -17.89
N PHE A 315 -2.35 -9.52 -17.12
CA PHE A 315 -2.42 -8.26 -16.39
C PHE A 315 -1.16 -7.42 -16.57
N ILE A 316 -1.33 -6.17 -17.02
CA ILE A 316 -0.27 -5.18 -17.16
C ILE A 316 -0.52 -4.07 -16.15
N GLY A 317 0.33 -3.93 -15.14
CA GLY A 317 0.08 -3.00 -14.05
C GLY A 317 1.23 -2.06 -13.76
N SER A 318 0.89 -0.82 -13.40
CA SER A 318 1.82 0.19 -12.88
C SER A 318 1.51 0.59 -11.44
N ARG A 319 0.44 0.06 -10.83
CA ARG A 319 0.12 0.25 -9.42
C ARG A 319 0.57 -0.94 -8.59
N PHE A 320 1.34 -0.67 -7.56
CA PHE A 320 1.95 -1.69 -6.70
C PHE A 320 0.94 -2.72 -6.19
N HIS A 321 -0.18 -2.28 -5.62
CA HIS A 321 -1.16 -3.20 -5.06
C HIS A 321 -2.08 -3.85 -6.11
N SER A 322 -2.22 -3.28 -7.32
CA SER A 322 -2.88 -4.01 -8.40
C SER A 322 -2.02 -5.19 -8.89
N LEU A 323 -0.69 -5.03 -8.87
CA LEU A 323 0.26 -6.11 -9.14
C LEU A 323 0.24 -7.18 -8.04
N ILE A 324 0.14 -6.79 -6.76
CA ILE A 324 -0.08 -7.75 -5.67
C ILE A 324 -1.40 -8.50 -5.86
N ALA A 325 -2.47 -7.80 -6.24
CA ALA A 325 -3.77 -8.44 -6.49
C ALA A 325 -3.67 -9.46 -7.62
N SER A 326 -3.05 -9.11 -8.77
CA SER A 326 -2.92 -10.03 -9.90
C SER A 326 -2.02 -11.23 -9.57
N THR A 327 -0.83 -11.00 -9.04
CA THR A 327 0.10 -12.08 -8.70
C THR A 327 -0.46 -13.00 -7.63
N SER A 328 -1.13 -12.47 -6.60
CA SER A 328 -1.75 -13.28 -5.55
C SER A 328 -2.98 -14.09 -6.00
N MET A 329 -3.46 -13.84 -7.21
CA MET A 329 -4.51 -14.62 -7.87
C MET A 329 -3.94 -15.53 -8.97
N ASN A 330 -2.60 -15.68 -9.06
CA ASN A 330 -1.88 -16.40 -10.12
C ASN A 330 -2.19 -15.87 -11.53
N THR A 331 -2.60 -14.62 -11.66
CA THR A 331 -2.80 -13.97 -12.95
C THR A 331 -1.43 -13.65 -13.56
N PRO A 332 -1.13 -14.07 -14.78
CA PRO A 332 0.10 -13.70 -15.49
C PRO A 332 0.28 -12.18 -15.51
N THR A 333 1.41 -11.69 -15.00
CA THR A 333 1.58 -10.26 -14.67
C THR A 333 2.85 -9.67 -15.27
N LEU A 334 2.70 -8.57 -16.02
CA LEU A 334 3.78 -7.68 -16.49
C LEU A 334 3.71 -6.36 -15.71
N ALA A 335 4.81 -5.98 -15.08
CA ALA A 335 4.87 -4.78 -14.23
C ALA A 335 5.59 -3.63 -14.92
N ILE A 336 5.03 -2.40 -14.81
CA ILE A 336 5.73 -1.16 -15.14
C ILE A 336 5.95 -0.38 -13.84
N GLY A 337 7.17 -0.46 -13.31
CA GLY A 337 7.55 0.11 -12.02
C GLY A 337 7.95 1.58 -12.09
N TRP A 338 7.87 2.29 -10.97
CA TRP A 338 8.39 3.66 -10.82
C TRP A 338 9.32 3.81 -9.61
N HIS A 339 9.59 2.70 -8.91
CA HIS A 339 10.39 2.70 -7.70
C HIS A 339 10.97 1.29 -7.47
N TRP A 340 12.13 1.18 -6.84
CA TRP A 340 12.78 -0.10 -6.53
C TRP A 340 11.91 -1.07 -5.68
N LYS A 341 10.88 -0.58 -4.99
CA LYS A 341 9.92 -1.46 -4.27
C LYS A 341 9.23 -2.48 -5.19
N TYR A 342 9.13 -2.19 -6.49
CA TYR A 342 8.59 -3.14 -7.47
C TYR A 342 9.55 -4.30 -7.69
N GLU A 343 10.87 -4.05 -7.65
CA GLU A 343 11.89 -5.09 -7.69
C GLU A 343 11.74 -6.03 -6.48
N GLU A 344 11.61 -5.47 -5.26
CA GLU A 344 11.39 -6.26 -4.04
C GLU A 344 10.14 -7.13 -4.14
N MET A 345 9.04 -6.58 -4.68
CA MET A 345 7.81 -7.34 -4.84
C MET A 345 7.97 -8.46 -5.87
N MET A 346 8.55 -8.16 -7.05
CA MET A 346 8.75 -9.16 -8.10
C MET A 346 9.73 -10.26 -7.66
N GLU A 347 10.71 -9.93 -6.82
CA GLU A 347 11.62 -10.90 -6.18
C GLU A 347 10.86 -11.85 -5.23
N TRP A 348 9.98 -11.33 -4.39
CA TRP A 348 9.13 -12.16 -3.54
C TRP A 348 8.25 -13.13 -4.35
N MET A 349 7.86 -12.71 -5.55
CA MET A 349 7.01 -13.47 -6.47
C MET A 349 7.81 -14.38 -7.43
N GLY A 350 9.15 -14.24 -7.50
CA GLY A 350 10.01 -15.02 -8.41
C GLY A 350 9.82 -14.67 -9.90
N ILE A 351 9.40 -13.43 -10.20
CA ILE A 351 9.10 -12.96 -11.56
C ILE A 351 9.79 -11.64 -11.91
N GLU A 352 11.00 -11.43 -11.44
CA GLU A 352 11.79 -10.21 -11.69
C GLU A 352 11.92 -9.91 -13.18
N GLY A 353 11.95 -10.95 -14.01
CA GLY A 353 11.99 -10.86 -15.46
C GLY A 353 10.80 -10.10 -16.07
N ASN A 354 9.67 -10.02 -15.39
CA ASN A 354 8.45 -9.37 -15.85
C ASN A 354 8.33 -7.90 -15.39
N LEU A 355 9.43 -7.27 -14.96
CA LEU A 355 9.46 -5.86 -14.59
C LEU A 355 10.12 -5.03 -15.68
N VAL A 356 9.52 -3.87 -15.98
CA VAL A 356 10.11 -2.76 -16.73
C VAL A 356 9.96 -1.50 -15.88
N GLN A 357 11.01 -0.72 -15.75
CA GLN A 357 10.90 0.57 -15.08
C GLN A 357 10.42 1.64 -16.08
N TYR A 358 9.53 2.57 -15.66
CA TYR A 358 8.95 3.55 -16.57
C TYR A 358 10.00 4.44 -17.26
N TRP A 359 11.14 4.70 -16.61
CA TRP A 359 12.24 5.50 -17.17
C TRP A 359 13.10 4.74 -18.20
N GLU A 360 12.84 3.47 -18.41
CA GLU A 360 13.51 2.61 -19.38
C GLU A 360 12.66 2.37 -20.64
N LEU A 361 11.43 2.89 -20.68
CA LEU A 361 10.50 2.68 -21.79
C LEU A 361 10.98 3.26 -23.14
N ASP A 362 11.97 4.17 -23.11
CA ASP A 362 12.65 4.65 -24.32
C ASP A 362 13.74 3.69 -24.84
N LYS A 363 14.14 2.70 -24.05
CA LYS A 363 15.22 1.74 -24.35
C LYS A 363 14.72 0.30 -24.45
N VAL A 364 13.62 0.00 -23.78
CA VAL A 364 13.00 -1.32 -23.74
C VAL A 364 11.83 -1.32 -24.70
N ASP A 365 11.85 -2.24 -25.64
CA ASP A 365 10.71 -2.52 -26.50
C ASP A 365 9.61 -3.20 -25.67
N LEU A 366 8.63 -2.40 -25.22
CA LEU A 366 7.54 -2.87 -24.37
C LEU A 366 6.66 -3.89 -25.10
N ILE A 367 6.48 -3.73 -26.40
CA ILE A 367 5.71 -4.67 -27.25
C ILE A 367 6.40 -6.03 -27.27
N LYS A 368 7.69 -6.05 -27.62
CA LYS A 368 8.48 -7.28 -27.60
C LYS A 368 8.53 -7.92 -26.20
N LYS A 369 8.55 -7.10 -25.16
CA LYS A 369 8.50 -7.57 -23.77
C LYS A 369 7.16 -8.25 -23.48
N PHE A 370 6.06 -7.66 -23.94
CA PHE A 370 4.72 -8.24 -23.83
C PHE A 370 4.60 -9.54 -24.60
N ASP A 371 5.06 -9.60 -25.86
CA ASP A 371 5.03 -10.82 -26.66
C ASP A 371 5.83 -11.96 -26.00
N ASN A 372 7.05 -11.66 -25.54
CA ASN A 372 7.86 -12.63 -24.82
C ASN A 372 7.20 -13.10 -23.53
N PHE A 373 6.55 -12.20 -22.81
CA PHE A 373 5.78 -12.49 -21.62
C PHE A 373 4.60 -13.44 -21.94
N CYS A 374 3.82 -13.17 -23.00
CA CYS A 374 2.73 -14.04 -23.43
C CYS A 374 3.22 -15.42 -23.90
N MET A 375 4.37 -15.49 -24.59
CA MET A 375 4.98 -16.76 -25.04
C MET A 375 5.68 -17.52 -23.92
N GLY A 376 6.23 -16.81 -22.96
CA GLY A 376 6.99 -17.38 -21.85
C GLY A 376 6.14 -17.71 -20.62
N ILE A 377 4.84 -17.69 -20.75
CA ILE A 377 3.92 -18.15 -19.70
C ILE A 377 4.04 -19.67 -19.55
N ALA A 378 5.21 -20.11 -19.28
CA ALA A 378 5.37 -21.21 -18.37
C ALA A 378 4.79 -20.70 -17.04
N THR A 379 3.67 -21.24 -16.66
CA THR A 379 3.18 -21.31 -15.29
C THR A 379 4.28 -20.96 -14.31
N THR A 380 4.35 -19.71 -13.92
CA THR A 380 4.99 -19.37 -12.68
C THR A 380 4.03 -19.93 -11.64
N ASP A 381 4.23 -21.18 -11.26
CA ASP A 381 3.69 -21.71 -10.01
C ASP A 381 4.33 -20.89 -8.92
N PHE A 382 3.71 -19.73 -8.65
CA PHE A 382 4.06 -18.96 -7.48
C PHE A 382 3.76 -19.87 -6.30
N GLU A 383 4.73 -20.07 -5.44
CA GLU A 383 4.47 -20.65 -4.12
C GLU A 383 3.68 -19.63 -3.27
N MET A 384 2.51 -19.20 -3.78
CA MET A 384 1.68 -18.16 -3.17
C MET A 384 1.26 -18.53 -1.76
N ASP A 385 1.01 -19.82 -1.50
CA ASP A 385 0.67 -20.28 -0.15
C ASP A 385 1.82 -20.05 0.83
N SER A 386 3.05 -20.30 0.39
CA SER A 386 4.26 -20.03 1.18
C SER A 386 4.44 -18.53 1.43
N LEU A 387 4.22 -17.70 0.39
CA LEU A 387 4.32 -16.25 0.49
C LEU A 387 3.23 -15.65 1.40
N ALA A 388 1.99 -16.11 1.28
CA ALA A 388 0.88 -15.70 2.13
C ALA A 388 1.10 -16.12 3.60
N ALA A 389 1.60 -17.32 3.83
CA ALA A 389 2.00 -17.77 5.16
C ALA A 389 3.10 -16.87 5.75
N LYS A 390 4.13 -16.54 4.95
CA LYS A 390 5.20 -15.62 5.35
C LYS A 390 4.69 -14.21 5.66
N ALA A 391 3.76 -13.68 4.88
CA ALA A 391 3.13 -12.40 5.16
C ALA A 391 2.31 -12.42 6.47
N SER A 392 1.60 -13.52 6.73
CA SER A 392 0.80 -13.69 7.95
C SER A 392 1.66 -13.80 9.21
N GLU A 393 2.89 -14.32 9.14
CA GLU A 393 3.82 -14.30 10.26
C GLU A 393 4.05 -12.89 10.83
N ALA A 394 4.03 -11.86 9.97
CA ALA A 394 4.17 -10.47 10.41
C ALA A 394 3.06 -10.07 11.41
N THR A 395 1.82 -10.46 11.18
CA THR A 395 0.70 -10.18 12.10
C THR A 395 0.74 -11.08 13.34
N MET A 396 1.28 -12.29 13.25
CA MET A 396 1.51 -13.14 14.42
C MET A 396 2.51 -12.49 15.40
N ILE A 397 3.63 -11.96 14.91
CA ILE A 397 4.60 -11.21 15.73
C ILE A 397 3.93 -10.00 16.42
N ILE A 398 3.06 -9.27 15.72
CA ILE A 398 2.30 -8.17 16.32
C ILE A 398 1.46 -8.69 17.50
N SER A 399 0.78 -9.82 17.33
CA SER A 399 -0.05 -10.44 18.38
C SER A 399 0.79 -10.88 19.58
N GLU A 400 1.99 -11.39 19.35
CA GLU A 400 2.94 -11.73 20.42
C GLU A 400 3.36 -10.48 21.20
N VAL A 401 3.79 -9.42 20.50
CA VAL A 401 4.15 -8.13 21.14
C VAL A 401 3.00 -7.54 21.96
N LEU A 402 1.76 -7.66 21.46
CA LEU A 402 0.57 -7.22 22.20
C LEU A 402 0.32 -8.05 23.46
N ASN A 403 0.66 -9.32 23.47
CA ASN A 403 0.46 -10.18 24.63
C ASN A 403 1.55 -9.98 25.70
N GLU A 404 2.74 -9.52 25.33
CA GLU A 404 3.83 -9.18 26.25
C GLU A 404 3.63 -7.83 26.95
N SER A 405 2.86 -6.91 26.38
CA SER A 405 2.55 -5.57 26.92
C SER A 405 1.28 -5.58 27.78
#